data_d3c0e15206beabb7990a2bc285abc687
#
_entry.id   d3c0e15206beabb7990a2bc285abc687
#
_cell.length_a   1.000
_cell.length_b   1.000
_cell.length_c   1.000
_cell.angle_alpha   90.00
_cell.angle_beta   90.00
_cell.angle_gamma   90.00
#
_symmetry.space_group_name_H-M   'P 1'
#
loop_
_entity.id
_entity.type
_entity.pdbx_description
1 polymer ?
#
loop_
_entity_poly.entity_id
_entity_poly.type
_entity_poly.pdbx_seq_one_letter_code
_entity_poly.pdbx_strand_id
1 'polypeptide(L)'
;MKRIVITCGHTTIRDMEVNGVLAEEYKKAFEDATTRIADLASGDGDRPVPHIGDWTLADAVTHVGLVFSFVAKSVSQGGPIGDAGVAAWANDPTNRPHTARLSEWFQTTANEMIEAIWKHDSNDEVWTSSQSTNQARFWMRRMAQEATVHRWDIEAVTANNTAINAAVAVDGINEFYDFFVSERMPTALAGIGTIHLHATDADGEWMITRHKDGIDVERAHGKGDVAARGSAGDLLLLVWNRVHHSTLETFGNADLLEDHQRLLRV
;
A
#
# COMPACT_ATOMS: atom_id res chain seq x y z
N MET A 1 17.57 13.55 -26.32
CA MET A 1 16.18 13.47 -26.84
C MET A 1 16.11 12.32 -27.86
N LYS A 2 15.64 11.14 -27.46
CA LYS A 2 15.30 10.05 -28.39
C LYS A 2 13.81 9.81 -28.28
N ARG A 3 13.07 10.16 -29.32
CA ARG A 3 11.65 9.83 -29.49
C ARG A 3 11.54 8.32 -29.74
N ILE A 4 10.83 7.62 -28.88
CA ILE A 4 10.38 6.25 -29.18
C ILE A 4 9.04 6.39 -29.91
N VAL A 5 9.01 5.94 -31.15
CA VAL A 5 7.79 5.81 -31.97
C VAL A 5 7.25 4.41 -31.71
N ILE A 6 6.10 4.31 -31.09
CA ILE A 6 5.39 3.03 -30.92
C ILE A 6 4.39 2.92 -32.08
N THR A 7 4.60 1.95 -32.95
CA THR A 7 3.67 1.60 -34.04
C THR A 7 2.50 0.78 -33.50
N CYS A 8 1.28 1.26 -33.78
CA CYS A 8 0.01 0.69 -33.36
C CYS A 8 -0.29 -0.62 -34.11
N GLY A 9 -0.28 -1.75 -33.42
CA GLY A 9 -0.96 -2.99 -33.82
C GLY A 9 -2.23 -3.12 -32.98
N HIS A 10 -3.36 -3.45 -33.59
CA HIS A 10 -4.68 -3.55 -32.94
C HIS A 10 -4.68 -4.63 -31.85
N THR A 11 -4.39 -4.21 -30.64
CA THR A 11 -4.72 -4.96 -29.41
C THR A 11 -5.70 -4.08 -28.64
N THR A 12 -6.85 -4.62 -28.29
CA THR A 12 -7.87 -3.95 -27.49
C THR A 12 -7.24 -3.51 -26.17
N ILE A 13 -7.14 -2.19 -25.97
CA ILE A 13 -6.53 -1.54 -24.80
C ILE A 13 -7.50 -1.72 -23.61
N ARG A 14 -7.60 -2.92 -23.06
CA ARG A 14 -8.34 -3.17 -21.81
C ARG A 14 -7.45 -3.34 -20.58
N ASP A 15 -6.16 -3.63 -20.79
CA ASP A 15 -5.26 -3.97 -19.69
C ASP A 15 -3.93 -3.21 -19.88
N MET A 16 -3.84 -2.00 -19.35
CA MET A 16 -2.55 -1.31 -19.25
C MET A 16 -1.88 -1.66 -17.93
N GLU A 17 -0.71 -2.28 -18.04
CA GLU A 17 0.19 -2.54 -16.92
C GLU A 17 0.58 -1.22 -16.23
N VAL A 18 0.48 -1.22 -14.91
CA VAL A 18 1.15 -0.22 -14.07
C VAL A 18 2.30 -0.94 -13.38
N ASN A 19 3.53 -0.61 -13.75
CA ASN A 19 4.74 -1.25 -13.21
C ASN A 19 4.74 -2.80 -13.30
N GLY A 20 4.12 -3.38 -14.34
CA GLY A 20 4.05 -4.81 -14.56
C GLY A 20 2.88 -5.54 -13.88
N VAL A 21 1.97 -4.81 -13.20
CA VAL A 21 0.76 -5.39 -12.59
C VAL A 21 -0.47 -4.91 -13.34
N LEU A 22 -1.35 -5.83 -13.70
CA LEU A 22 -2.60 -5.53 -14.42
C LEU A 22 -3.71 -5.09 -13.46
N ALA A 23 -4.68 -4.34 -13.97
CA ALA A 23 -5.84 -3.89 -13.19
C ALA A 23 -6.62 -5.09 -12.57
N GLU A 24 -6.69 -6.21 -13.27
CA GLU A 24 -7.32 -7.44 -12.77
C GLU A 24 -6.53 -8.10 -11.63
N GLU A 25 -5.21 -7.98 -11.63
CA GLU A 25 -4.36 -8.48 -10.54
C GLU A 25 -4.54 -7.65 -9.27
N TYR A 26 -4.66 -6.32 -9.41
CA TYR A 26 -5.03 -5.45 -8.28
C TYR A 26 -6.41 -5.78 -7.74
N LYS A 27 -7.39 -6.00 -8.64
CA LYS A 27 -8.74 -6.40 -8.23
C LYS A 27 -8.70 -7.71 -7.43
N LYS A 28 -8.02 -8.71 -7.96
CA LYS A 28 -7.87 -10.00 -7.29
C LYS A 28 -7.19 -9.85 -5.93
N ALA A 29 -6.11 -9.10 -5.83
CA ALA A 29 -5.41 -8.87 -4.57
C ALA A 29 -6.32 -8.16 -3.55
N PHE A 30 -7.11 -7.19 -3.99
CA PHE A 30 -8.11 -6.51 -3.17
C PHE A 30 -9.20 -7.46 -2.68
N GLU A 31 -9.81 -8.25 -3.58
CA GLU A 31 -10.88 -9.20 -3.25
C GLU A 31 -10.41 -10.30 -2.30
N ASP A 32 -9.23 -10.89 -2.55
CA ASP A 32 -8.64 -11.90 -1.68
C ASP A 32 -8.37 -11.33 -0.28
N ALA A 33 -7.79 -10.14 -0.21
CA ALA A 33 -7.47 -9.49 1.07
C ALA A 33 -8.73 -9.10 1.85
N THR A 34 -9.72 -8.50 1.21
CA THR A 34 -10.95 -8.05 1.86
C THR A 34 -11.82 -9.20 2.31
N THR A 35 -11.89 -10.30 1.56
CA THR A 35 -12.54 -11.55 1.99
C THR A 35 -11.91 -12.05 3.28
N ARG A 36 -10.58 -12.12 3.33
CA ARG A 36 -9.87 -12.59 4.52
C ARG A 36 -10.04 -11.68 5.73
N ILE A 37 -10.01 -10.36 5.53
CA ILE A 37 -10.29 -9.39 6.60
C ILE A 37 -11.71 -9.59 7.16
N ALA A 38 -12.71 -9.71 6.29
CA ALA A 38 -14.09 -9.90 6.69
C ALA A 38 -14.30 -11.19 7.50
N ASP A 39 -13.65 -12.28 7.11
CA ASP A 39 -13.68 -13.55 7.86
C ASP A 39 -13.15 -13.37 9.28
N LEU A 40 -12.01 -12.70 9.44
CA LEU A 40 -11.38 -12.44 10.72
C LEU A 40 -12.16 -11.43 11.57
N ALA A 41 -12.83 -10.48 10.94
CA ALA A 41 -13.64 -9.45 11.61
C ALA A 41 -14.89 -10.02 12.32
N SER A 42 -15.24 -11.27 12.05
CA SER A 42 -16.32 -11.99 12.79
C SER A 42 -15.86 -12.50 14.17
N GLY A 43 -14.57 -12.40 14.47
CA GLY A 43 -13.98 -12.87 15.74
C GLY A 43 -14.08 -11.85 16.87
N ASP A 44 -13.24 -12.08 17.89
CA ASP A 44 -13.12 -11.19 19.05
C ASP A 44 -12.43 -9.88 18.64
N GLY A 45 -13.21 -8.80 18.56
CA GLY A 45 -12.76 -7.48 18.12
C GLY A 45 -11.76 -6.80 19.05
N ASP A 46 -11.70 -7.20 20.33
CA ASP A 46 -10.81 -6.58 21.33
C ASP A 46 -9.38 -7.17 21.30
N ARG A 47 -9.13 -8.16 20.44
CA ARG A 47 -7.78 -8.73 20.32
C ARG A 47 -6.80 -7.70 19.79
N PRO A 48 -5.62 -7.53 20.44
CA PRO A 48 -4.61 -6.60 19.97
C PRO A 48 -4.02 -7.05 18.63
N VAL A 49 -3.79 -6.10 17.72
CA VAL A 49 -3.08 -6.35 16.46
C VAL A 49 -1.59 -6.06 16.69
N PRO A 50 -0.70 -7.07 16.59
CA PRO A 50 0.73 -6.82 16.64
C PRO A 50 1.16 -5.81 15.56
N HIS A 51 2.21 -5.05 15.80
CA HIS A 51 2.89 -4.19 14.81
C HIS A 51 2.22 -2.83 14.49
N ILE A 52 0.98 -2.57 14.87
CA ILE A 52 0.30 -1.28 14.62
C ILE A 52 -0.15 -0.56 15.91
N GLY A 53 0.77 -0.43 16.84
CA GLY A 53 0.55 0.30 18.09
C GLY A 53 -0.45 -0.38 19.02
N ASP A 54 -1.39 0.40 19.57
CA ASP A 54 -2.41 -0.08 20.52
C ASP A 54 -3.72 -0.50 19.83
N TRP A 55 -3.70 -0.74 18.50
CA TRP A 55 -4.91 -1.07 17.78
C TRP A 55 -5.40 -2.48 18.11
N THR A 56 -6.71 -2.58 18.24
CA THR A 56 -7.43 -3.85 18.29
C THR A 56 -7.82 -4.31 16.88
N LEU A 57 -8.27 -5.55 16.76
CA LEU A 57 -8.84 -6.07 15.53
C LEU A 57 -9.99 -5.18 15.01
N ALA A 58 -10.87 -4.73 15.92
CA ALA A 58 -11.96 -3.84 15.55
C ALA A 58 -11.48 -2.48 15.05
N ASP A 59 -10.41 -1.93 15.63
CA ASP A 59 -9.81 -0.67 15.18
C ASP A 59 -9.22 -0.81 13.77
N ALA A 60 -8.45 -1.87 13.52
CA ALA A 60 -7.82 -2.13 12.24
C ALA A 60 -8.85 -2.33 11.11
N VAL A 61 -9.87 -3.17 11.34
CA VAL A 61 -10.95 -3.40 10.37
C VAL A 61 -11.75 -2.11 10.14
N THR A 62 -12.04 -1.36 11.20
CA THR A 62 -12.75 -0.08 11.09
C THR A 62 -11.96 0.93 10.27
N HIS A 63 -10.65 1.03 10.50
CA HIS A 63 -9.77 1.92 9.74
C HIS A 63 -9.87 1.63 8.23
N VAL A 64 -9.62 0.39 7.83
CA VAL A 64 -9.62 0.00 6.41
C VAL A 64 -10.99 0.26 5.76
N GLY A 65 -12.08 -0.12 6.42
CA GLY A 65 -13.43 0.11 5.90
C GLY A 65 -13.78 1.61 5.78
N LEU A 66 -13.32 2.45 6.71
CA LEU A 66 -13.48 3.91 6.62
C LEU A 66 -12.68 4.50 5.47
N VAL A 67 -11.46 4.02 5.21
CA VAL A 67 -10.67 4.42 4.03
C VAL A 67 -11.41 4.06 2.75
N PHE A 68 -11.92 2.83 2.63
CA PHE A 68 -12.69 2.40 1.47
C PHE A 68 -13.95 3.25 1.25
N SER A 69 -14.73 3.47 2.31
CA SER A 69 -15.95 4.29 2.23
C SER A 69 -15.63 5.74 1.83
N PHE A 70 -14.56 6.33 2.39
CA PHE A 70 -14.11 7.67 2.01
C PHE A 70 -13.76 7.76 0.54
N VAL A 71 -12.92 6.83 0.05
CA VAL A 71 -12.47 6.83 -1.35
C VAL A 71 -13.64 6.58 -2.31
N ALA A 72 -14.47 5.56 -2.04
CA ALA A 72 -15.62 5.24 -2.88
C ALA A 72 -16.58 6.43 -3.05
N LYS A 73 -16.90 7.12 -1.96
CA LYS A 73 -17.75 8.31 -1.97
C LYS A 73 -17.08 9.49 -2.67
N SER A 74 -15.80 9.74 -2.41
CA SER A 74 -15.04 10.83 -3.03
C SER A 74 -14.96 10.66 -4.55
N VAL A 75 -14.67 9.45 -5.02
CA VAL A 75 -14.66 9.16 -6.47
C VAL A 75 -16.05 9.30 -7.08
N SER A 76 -17.07 8.78 -6.42
CA SER A 76 -18.44 8.83 -6.92
C SER A 76 -18.98 10.26 -7.06
N GLN A 77 -18.55 11.19 -6.22
CA GLN A 77 -18.98 12.60 -6.32
C GLN A 77 -18.00 13.48 -7.11
N GLY A 78 -16.85 12.93 -7.57
CA GLY A 78 -15.83 13.67 -8.33
C GLY A 78 -14.98 14.63 -7.52
N GLY A 79 -14.85 14.42 -6.21
CA GLY A 79 -14.08 15.25 -5.30
C GLY A 79 -14.03 14.72 -3.87
N PRO A 80 -13.17 15.26 -3.00
CA PRO A 80 -13.09 14.80 -1.62
C PRO A 80 -14.41 15.03 -0.87
N ILE A 81 -14.81 14.08 -0.04
CA ILE A 81 -15.93 14.26 0.89
C ILE A 81 -15.45 15.07 2.10
N GLY A 82 -15.93 16.32 2.18
CA GLY A 82 -15.53 17.27 3.22
C GLY A 82 -14.14 17.87 3.03
N ASP A 83 -13.94 19.07 3.56
CA ASP A 83 -12.70 19.84 3.41
C ASP A 83 -11.56 19.31 4.30
N ALA A 84 -11.87 18.50 5.29
CA ALA A 84 -10.93 18.04 6.32
C ALA A 84 -10.31 16.64 6.05
N GLY A 85 -10.66 16.02 4.90
CA GLY A 85 -10.04 14.78 4.44
C GLY A 85 -10.41 13.51 5.22
N VAL A 86 -9.70 12.42 4.94
CA VAL A 86 -9.98 11.08 5.49
C VAL A 86 -9.92 11.02 7.02
N ALA A 87 -9.03 11.77 7.65
CA ALA A 87 -8.89 11.75 9.12
C ALA A 87 -10.14 12.30 9.81
N ALA A 88 -10.72 13.40 9.30
CA ALA A 88 -11.97 13.92 9.84
C ALA A 88 -13.15 12.98 9.59
N TRP A 89 -13.21 12.37 8.41
CA TRP A 89 -14.19 11.34 8.08
C TRP A 89 -14.11 10.16 9.06
N ALA A 90 -12.92 9.66 9.33
CA ALA A 90 -12.67 8.53 10.22
C ALA A 90 -12.97 8.86 11.69
N ASN A 91 -12.83 10.12 12.09
CA ASN A 91 -13.11 10.56 13.46
C ASN A 91 -14.60 10.89 13.70
N ASP A 92 -15.43 11.01 12.67
CA ASP A 92 -16.87 11.19 12.82
C ASP A 92 -17.51 9.87 13.29
N PRO A 93 -18.10 9.82 14.50
CA PRO A 93 -18.69 8.61 15.04
C PRO A 93 -19.88 8.09 14.21
N THR A 94 -20.51 8.93 13.39
CA THR A 94 -21.63 8.51 12.52
C THR A 94 -21.17 7.65 11.35
N ASN A 95 -19.89 7.69 10.98
CA ASN A 95 -19.31 6.88 9.93
C ASN A 95 -18.78 5.53 10.44
N ARG A 96 -18.66 5.38 11.78
CA ARG A 96 -18.13 4.15 12.38
C ARG A 96 -19.16 3.03 12.46
N PRO A 97 -18.74 1.78 12.29
CA PRO A 97 -19.63 0.64 12.43
C PRO A 97 -20.06 0.41 13.88
N HIS A 98 -21.19 -0.26 14.05
CA HIS A 98 -21.47 -0.93 15.29
C HIS A 98 -20.64 -2.22 15.37
N THR A 99 -19.89 -2.43 16.46
CA THR A 99 -18.94 -3.55 16.59
C THR A 99 -19.56 -4.94 16.38
N ALA A 100 -20.82 -5.14 16.79
CA ALA A 100 -21.54 -6.38 16.59
C ALA A 100 -21.83 -6.72 15.11
N ARG A 101 -21.62 -5.80 14.18
CA ARG A 101 -21.84 -5.98 12.73
C ARG A 101 -20.59 -5.63 11.92
N LEU A 102 -19.43 -5.72 12.53
CA LEU A 102 -18.17 -5.24 11.93
C LEU A 102 -17.85 -5.94 10.60
N SER A 103 -17.96 -7.28 10.54
CA SER A 103 -17.71 -8.05 9.33
C SER A 103 -18.67 -7.68 8.18
N GLU A 104 -19.96 -7.61 8.47
CA GLU A 104 -20.99 -7.25 7.48
C GLU A 104 -20.80 -5.82 6.95
N TRP A 105 -20.52 -4.88 7.87
CA TRP A 105 -20.23 -3.50 7.50
C TRP A 105 -18.98 -3.41 6.61
N PHE A 106 -17.91 -4.11 6.99
CA PHE A 106 -16.67 -4.13 6.22
C PHE A 106 -16.87 -4.70 4.81
N GLN A 107 -17.60 -5.82 4.67
CA GLN A 107 -17.96 -6.38 3.37
C GLN A 107 -18.74 -5.38 2.51
N THR A 108 -19.66 -4.64 3.13
CA THR A 108 -20.43 -3.59 2.42
C THR A 108 -19.50 -2.50 1.89
N THR A 109 -18.59 -1.98 2.70
CA THR A 109 -17.64 -0.94 2.26
C THR A 109 -16.67 -1.44 1.20
N ALA A 110 -16.22 -2.69 1.28
CA ALA A 110 -15.36 -3.31 0.26
C ALA A 110 -16.10 -3.44 -1.09
N ASN A 111 -17.37 -3.87 -1.08
CA ASN A 111 -18.19 -3.96 -2.29
C ASN A 111 -18.46 -2.57 -2.90
N GLU A 112 -18.80 -1.56 -2.08
CA GLU A 112 -18.94 -0.17 -2.53
C GLU A 112 -17.66 0.35 -3.19
N MET A 113 -16.49 -0.03 -2.66
CA MET A 113 -15.20 0.33 -3.23
C MET A 113 -14.98 -0.32 -4.60
N ILE A 114 -15.29 -1.62 -4.75
CA ILE A 114 -15.21 -2.33 -6.03
C ILE A 114 -16.11 -1.63 -7.07
N GLU A 115 -17.37 -1.37 -6.71
CA GLU A 115 -18.35 -0.71 -7.59
C GLU A 115 -17.92 0.72 -7.96
N ALA A 116 -17.28 1.45 -7.05
CA ALA A 116 -16.85 2.82 -7.31
C ALA A 116 -15.65 2.89 -8.25
N ILE A 117 -14.70 1.96 -8.16
CA ILE A 117 -13.41 2.06 -8.87
C ILE A 117 -13.34 1.12 -10.07
N TRP A 118 -13.68 -0.16 -9.94
CA TRP A 118 -13.49 -1.13 -11.03
C TRP A 118 -14.59 -1.11 -12.11
N LYS A 119 -15.54 -0.16 -12.04
CA LYS A 119 -16.40 0.19 -13.18
C LYS A 119 -15.68 1.07 -14.22
N HIS A 120 -14.56 1.70 -13.84
CA HIS A 120 -13.76 2.56 -14.70
C HIS A 120 -12.68 1.77 -15.42
N ASP A 121 -12.31 2.21 -16.62
CA ASP A 121 -11.06 1.79 -17.24
C ASP A 121 -9.86 2.45 -16.50
N SER A 122 -8.70 1.80 -16.50
CA SER A 122 -7.52 2.24 -15.73
C SER A 122 -7.09 3.68 -16.01
N ASN A 123 -7.36 4.19 -17.21
CA ASN A 123 -7.01 5.54 -17.62
C ASN A 123 -8.15 6.57 -17.51
N ASP A 124 -9.33 6.15 -17.06
CA ASP A 124 -10.45 7.07 -16.87
C ASP A 124 -10.07 8.15 -15.84
N GLU A 125 -10.49 9.39 -16.12
CA GLU A 125 -10.32 10.48 -15.18
C GLU A 125 -11.29 10.32 -14.00
N VAL A 126 -10.72 10.28 -12.82
CA VAL A 126 -11.45 10.27 -11.54
C VAL A 126 -10.75 11.20 -10.55
N TRP A 127 -11.46 11.63 -9.53
CA TRP A 127 -10.79 12.29 -8.44
C TRP A 127 -9.78 11.37 -7.75
N THR A 128 -8.57 11.89 -7.49
CA THR A 128 -7.54 11.21 -6.70
C THR A 128 -6.98 12.13 -5.63
N SER A 129 -6.34 11.56 -4.63
CA SER A 129 -5.57 12.32 -3.63
C SER A 129 -4.11 12.55 -4.04
N SER A 130 -3.68 12.02 -5.18
CA SER A 130 -2.35 12.26 -5.75
C SER A 130 -2.27 13.61 -6.42
N GLN A 131 -1.10 14.23 -6.39
CA GLN A 131 -0.78 15.45 -7.13
C GLN A 131 -0.28 15.17 -8.54
N SER A 132 0.11 13.92 -8.83
CA SER A 132 0.75 13.50 -10.07
C SER A 132 -0.19 12.84 -11.07
N THR A 133 -1.38 12.37 -10.64
CA THR A 133 -2.33 11.67 -11.51
C THR A 133 -3.78 11.83 -11.03
N ASN A 134 -4.70 11.85 -12.01
CA ASN A 134 -6.16 11.85 -11.81
C ASN A 134 -6.82 10.62 -12.46
N GLN A 135 -6.11 9.48 -12.57
CA GLN A 135 -6.60 8.30 -13.26
C GLN A 135 -7.05 7.21 -12.29
N ALA A 136 -8.06 6.43 -12.69
CA ALA A 136 -8.67 5.37 -11.87
C ALA A 136 -7.66 4.31 -11.40
N ARG A 137 -6.63 4.01 -12.22
CA ARG A 137 -5.53 3.10 -11.84
C ARG A 137 -4.82 3.47 -10.53
N PHE A 138 -4.79 4.77 -10.17
CA PHE A 138 -4.23 5.19 -8.88
C PHE A 138 -4.98 4.53 -7.72
N TRP A 139 -6.31 4.57 -7.74
CA TRP A 139 -7.10 3.98 -6.67
C TRP A 139 -7.14 2.45 -6.75
N MET A 140 -7.13 1.86 -7.96
CA MET A 140 -7.02 0.40 -8.12
C MET A 140 -5.77 -0.12 -7.42
N ARG A 141 -4.62 0.53 -7.68
CA ARG A 141 -3.35 0.24 -7.03
C ARG A 141 -3.41 0.50 -5.52
N ARG A 142 -3.73 1.74 -5.14
CA ARG A 142 -3.69 2.17 -3.74
C ARG A 142 -4.57 1.32 -2.83
N MET A 143 -5.80 0.99 -3.27
CA MET A 143 -6.71 0.21 -2.45
C MET A 143 -6.34 -1.27 -2.38
N ALA A 144 -5.74 -1.82 -3.43
CA ALA A 144 -5.16 -3.16 -3.38
C ALA A 144 -3.98 -3.25 -2.39
N GLN A 145 -3.10 -2.25 -2.37
CA GLN A 145 -1.99 -2.19 -1.42
C GLN A 145 -2.48 -1.97 0.02
N GLU A 146 -3.44 -1.07 0.23
CA GLU A 146 -4.10 -0.83 1.52
C GLU A 146 -4.68 -2.12 2.09
N ALA A 147 -5.49 -2.82 1.28
CA ALA A 147 -6.08 -4.09 1.68
C ALA A 147 -5.02 -5.15 1.98
N THR A 148 -3.97 -5.25 1.16
CA THR A 148 -2.92 -6.27 1.27
C THR A 148 -2.10 -6.10 2.55
N VAL A 149 -1.63 -4.89 2.84
CA VAL A 149 -0.82 -4.63 4.05
C VAL A 149 -1.67 -4.83 5.30
N HIS A 150 -2.88 -4.28 5.34
CA HIS A 150 -3.74 -4.43 6.51
C HIS A 150 -4.33 -5.83 6.67
N ARG A 151 -4.51 -6.61 5.60
CA ARG A 151 -4.79 -8.05 5.73
C ARG A 151 -3.67 -8.73 6.53
N TRP A 152 -2.41 -8.45 6.22
CA TRP A 152 -1.28 -9.02 6.94
C TRP A 152 -1.27 -8.58 8.43
N ASP A 153 -1.52 -7.29 8.71
CA ASP A 153 -1.65 -6.79 10.08
C ASP A 153 -2.74 -7.55 10.86
N ILE A 154 -3.92 -7.71 10.25
CA ILE A 154 -5.08 -8.35 10.86
C ILE A 154 -4.88 -9.86 11.04
N GLU A 155 -4.22 -10.54 10.09
CA GLU A 155 -3.88 -11.97 10.21
C GLU A 155 -2.93 -12.24 11.38
N ALA A 156 -2.07 -11.29 11.74
CA ALA A 156 -1.15 -11.43 12.86
C ALA A 156 -1.86 -11.65 14.21
N VAL A 157 -3.13 -11.25 14.33
CA VAL A 157 -3.99 -11.55 15.48
C VAL A 157 -4.12 -13.06 15.73
N THR A 158 -4.04 -13.88 14.67
CA THR A 158 -4.12 -15.35 14.76
C THR A 158 -2.76 -16.04 14.67
N ALA A 159 -1.67 -15.27 14.54
CA ALA A 159 -0.33 -15.77 14.25
C ALA A 159 -0.26 -16.70 13.01
N ASN A 160 -1.13 -16.45 12.02
CA ASN A 160 -1.23 -17.23 10.79
C ASN A 160 -1.28 -16.30 9.58
N ASN A 161 -0.18 -15.58 9.36
CA ASN A 161 -0.05 -14.67 8.24
C ASN A 161 0.16 -15.43 6.92
N THR A 162 -0.61 -15.08 5.91
CA THR A 162 -0.42 -15.58 4.55
C THR A 162 0.58 -14.72 3.80
N ALA A 163 1.39 -15.35 2.96
CA ALA A 163 2.38 -14.64 2.15
C ALA A 163 1.71 -13.59 1.25
N ILE A 164 2.42 -12.49 1.03
CA ILE A 164 2.02 -11.48 0.06
C ILE A 164 2.53 -11.91 -1.33
N ASN A 165 1.68 -11.78 -2.35
CA ASN A 165 2.07 -12.07 -3.73
C ASN A 165 3.26 -11.19 -4.11
N ALA A 166 4.32 -11.80 -4.70
CA ALA A 166 5.57 -11.11 -4.96
C ALA A 166 5.42 -9.94 -5.95
N ALA A 167 4.62 -10.07 -7.02
CA ALA A 167 4.39 -8.98 -7.96
C ALA A 167 3.66 -7.81 -7.31
N VAL A 168 2.63 -8.09 -6.51
CA VAL A 168 1.90 -7.07 -5.73
C VAL A 168 2.85 -6.40 -4.72
N ALA A 169 3.73 -7.16 -4.08
CA ALA A 169 4.68 -6.62 -3.11
C ALA A 169 5.73 -5.71 -3.77
N VAL A 170 6.31 -6.10 -4.91
CA VAL A 170 7.24 -5.27 -5.69
C VAL A 170 6.58 -3.96 -6.07
N ASP A 171 5.34 -4.01 -6.58
CA ASP A 171 4.60 -2.81 -6.91
C ASP A 171 4.25 -1.96 -5.67
N GLY A 172 3.94 -2.59 -4.55
CA GLY A 172 3.69 -1.89 -3.28
C GLY A 172 4.90 -1.12 -2.76
N ILE A 173 6.11 -1.67 -2.91
CA ILE A 173 7.35 -0.94 -2.60
C ILE A 173 7.52 0.25 -3.56
N ASN A 174 7.24 0.07 -4.84
CA ASN A 174 7.24 1.16 -5.82
C ASN A 174 6.24 2.25 -5.44
N GLU A 175 4.99 1.87 -5.10
CA GLU A 175 3.97 2.84 -4.67
C GLU A 175 4.39 3.60 -3.42
N PHE A 176 5.00 2.92 -2.44
CA PHE A 176 5.46 3.55 -1.22
C PHE A 176 6.42 4.70 -1.51
N TYR A 177 7.41 4.49 -2.35
CA TYR A 177 8.37 5.54 -2.70
C TYR A 177 7.80 6.57 -3.68
N ASP A 178 7.02 6.13 -4.69
CA ASP A 178 6.46 7.02 -5.73
C ASP A 178 5.38 7.95 -5.18
N PHE A 179 4.62 7.53 -4.18
CA PHE A 179 3.50 8.29 -3.66
C PHE A 179 3.73 8.76 -2.21
N PHE A 180 3.92 7.84 -1.25
CA PHE A 180 4.00 8.24 0.16
C PHE A 180 5.25 9.06 0.43
N VAL A 181 6.41 8.64 -0.03
CA VAL A 181 7.64 9.40 0.20
C VAL A 181 7.64 10.65 -0.66
N SER A 182 7.42 10.55 -1.98
CA SER A 182 7.58 11.68 -2.88
C SER A 182 6.53 12.77 -2.68
N GLU A 183 5.26 12.42 -2.43
CA GLU A 183 4.16 13.39 -2.35
C GLU A 183 3.75 13.74 -0.91
N ARG A 184 3.91 12.82 0.06
CA ARG A 184 3.41 12.99 1.42
C ARG A 184 4.52 13.29 2.44
N MET A 185 5.71 12.75 2.20
CA MET A 185 6.83 12.83 3.15
C MET A 185 8.16 13.13 2.48
N PRO A 186 8.29 14.11 1.57
CA PRO A 186 9.47 14.27 0.73
C PRO A 186 10.79 14.46 1.50
N THR A 187 10.73 14.91 2.74
CA THR A 187 11.92 15.14 3.59
C THR A 187 12.04 14.16 4.77
N ALA A 188 11.05 13.26 4.96
CA ALA A 188 11.00 12.40 6.16
C ALA A 188 12.21 11.47 6.28
N LEU A 189 12.73 11.00 5.15
CA LEU A 189 13.86 10.06 5.06
C LEU A 189 15.20 10.74 4.77
N ALA A 190 15.27 12.06 4.91
CA ALA A 190 16.51 12.80 4.74
C ALA A 190 17.62 12.25 5.66
N GLY A 191 18.86 12.23 5.18
CA GLY A 191 19.98 11.67 5.91
C GLY A 191 21.23 11.54 5.05
N ILE A 192 22.08 10.57 5.37
CA ILE A 192 23.27 10.25 4.60
C ILE A 192 23.38 8.73 4.47
N GLY A 193 23.81 8.26 3.32
CA GLY A 193 24.08 6.85 3.04
C GLY A 193 23.15 6.25 2.00
N THR A 194 23.49 5.06 1.58
CA THR A 194 22.81 4.32 0.51
C THR A 194 22.28 2.99 1.04
N ILE A 195 21.02 2.69 0.73
CA ILE A 195 20.34 1.44 1.10
C ILE A 195 20.00 0.69 -0.19
N HIS A 196 20.34 -0.59 -0.23
CA HIS A 196 19.94 -1.49 -1.31
C HIS A 196 18.90 -2.48 -0.78
N LEU A 197 17.69 -2.47 -1.36
CA LEU A 197 16.69 -3.50 -1.13
C LEU A 197 16.71 -4.48 -2.31
N HIS A 198 16.72 -5.80 -2.03
CA HIS A 198 16.83 -6.84 -3.04
C HIS A 198 15.81 -7.96 -2.79
N ALA A 199 14.83 -8.10 -3.67
CA ALA A 199 13.86 -9.19 -3.65
C ALA A 199 14.49 -10.51 -4.14
N THR A 200 14.20 -11.62 -3.46
CA THR A 200 14.76 -12.94 -3.80
C THR A 200 13.81 -13.83 -4.58
N ASP A 201 12.54 -13.46 -4.67
CA ASP A 201 11.44 -14.23 -5.26
C ASP A 201 10.74 -13.50 -6.41
N ALA A 202 11.23 -12.31 -6.77
CA ALA A 202 10.75 -11.50 -7.89
C ALA A 202 11.86 -10.61 -8.44
N ASP A 203 11.62 -10.04 -9.62
CA ASP A 203 12.48 -9.00 -10.21
C ASP A 203 12.16 -7.66 -9.53
N GLY A 204 12.92 -7.34 -8.49
CA GLY A 204 12.73 -6.11 -7.70
C GLY A 204 14.00 -5.75 -6.92
N GLU A 205 14.59 -4.60 -7.29
CA GLU A 205 15.75 -4.03 -6.62
C GLU A 205 15.61 -2.50 -6.54
N TRP A 206 15.96 -1.94 -5.40
CA TRP A 206 15.86 -0.50 -5.15
C TRP A 206 17.14 0.01 -4.50
N MET A 207 17.77 0.98 -5.16
CA MET A 207 18.85 1.78 -4.60
C MET A 207 18.26 3.08 -4.05
N ILE A 208 18.32 3.25 -2.75
CA ILE A 208 17.83 4.42 -2.03
C ILE A 208 19.03 5.23 -1.58
N THR A 209 19.22 6.39 -2.18
CA THR A 209 20.28 7.34 -1.79
C THR A 209 19.67 8.41 -0.89
N ARG A 210 20.11 8.47 0.36
CA ARG A 210 19.68 9.47 1.33
C ARG A 210 20.56 10.70 1.22
N HIS A 211 19.97 11.86 1.19
CA HIS A 211 20.65 13.16 1.22
C HIS A 211 19.94 14.14 2.16
N LYS A 212 20.56 15.27 2.45
CA LYS A 212 20.08 16.24 3.47
C LYS A 212 18.63 16.75 3.25
N ASP A 213 18.15 16.72 2.01
CA ASP A 213 16.86 17.29 1.61
C ASP A 213 15.80 16.21 1.29
N GLY A 214 16.15 14.89 1.41
CA GLY A 214 15.26 13.78 1.10
C GLY A 214 15.98 12.51 0.65
N ILE A 215 15.39 11.82 -0.32
CA ILE A 215 15.97 10.62 -0.93
C ILE A 215 15.77 10.61 -2.44
N ASP A 216 16.71 9.92 -3.14
CA ASP A 216 16.50 9.46 -4.51
C ASP A 216 16.32 7.94 -4.50
N VAL A 217 15.43 7.42 -5.33
CA VAL A 217 15.18 5.98 -5.45
C VAL A 217 15.34 5.56 -6.91
N GLU A 218 16.29 4.67 -7.15
CA GLU A 218 16.51 4.06 -8.46
C GLU A 218 16.13 2.59 -8.41
N ARG A 219 15.40 2.11 -9.41
CA ARG A 219 15.07 0.69 -9.58
C ARG A 219 16.21 0.02 -10.32
N ALA A 220 17.26 -0.29 -9.60
CA ALA A 220 18.50 -0.80 -10.15
C ALA A 220 19.27 -1.66 -9.13
N HIS A 221 20.04 -2.61 -9.66
CA HIS A 221 21.05 -3.31 -8.88
C HIS A 221 22.21 -2.36 -8.55
N GLY A 222 22.68 -2.42 -7.30
CA GLY A 222 23.80 -1.60 -6.87
C GLY A 222 24.42 -2.05 -5.55
N LYS A 223 25.51 -1.43 -5.16
CA LYS A 223 26.13 -1.65 -3.86
C LYS A 223 25.82 -0.47 -2.94
N GLY A 224 24.93 -0.70 -1.98
CA GLY A 224 24.67 0.26 -0.90
C GLY A 224 25.69 0.16 0.24
N ASP A 225 25.66 1.15 1.14
CA ASP A 225 26.37 1.09 2.43
C ASP A 225 25.77 -0.01 3.31
N VAL A 226 24.47 -0.29 3.09
CA VAL A 226 23.75 -1.44 3.65
C VAL A 226 22.83 -2.06 2.59
N ALA A 227 22.65 -3.37 2.67
CA ALA A 227 21.65 -4.08 1.87
C ALA A 227 20.73 -4.91 2.76
N ALA A 228 19.41 -4.91 2.45
CA ALA A 228 18.45 -5.84 2.99
C ALA A 228 17.94 -6.75 1.86
N ARG A 229 17.98 -8.06 2.09
CA ARG A 229 17.61 -9.09 1.13
C ARG A 229 16.58 -10.02 1.74
N GLY A 230 15.49 -10.27 1.02
CA GLY A 230 14.40 -11.14 1.46
C GLY A 230 13.35 -11.33 0.39
N SER A 231 12.22 -11.97 0.72
CA SER A 231 11.08 -12.01 -0.18
C SER A 231 10.57 -10.60 -0.46
N ALA A 232 9.95 -10.37 -1.61
CA ALA A 232 9.32 -9.08 -1.92
C ALA A 232 8.28 -8.69 -0.86
N GLY A 233 7.53 -9.67 -0.34
CA GLY A 233 6.58 -9.47 0.76
C GLY A 233 7.25 -8.97 2.03
N ASP A 234 8.37 -9.57 2.45
CA ASP A 234 9.10 -9.12 3.65
C ASP A 234 9.71 -7.73 3.45
N LEU A 235 10.19 -7.41 2.25
CA LEU A 235 10.67 -6.07 1.93
C LEU A 235 9.54 -5.04 1.92
N LEU A 236 8.36 -5.37 1.43
CA LEU A 236 7.17 -4.51 1.54
C LEU A 236 6.82 -4.24 3.00
N LEU A 237 6.84 -5.27 3.84
CA LEU A 237 6.58 -5.15 5.27
C LEU A 237 7.66 -4.34 6.00
N LEU A 238 8.91 -4.43 5.55
CA LEU A 238 10.02 -3.60 6.04
C LEU A 238 9.75 -2.12 5.76
N VAL A 239 9.41 -1.75 4.53
CA VAL A 239 9.18 -0.33 4.17
C VAL A 239 7.93 0.24 4.84
N TRP A 240 6.92 -0.58 5.15
CA TRP A 240 5.77 -0.21 5.95
C TRP A 240 6.01 -0.32 7.48
N ASN A 241 7.25 -0.61 7.89
CA ASN A 241 7.65 -0.74 9.31
C ASN A 241 6.83 -1.78 10.10
N ARG A 242 6.44 -2.88 9.43
CA ARG A 242 5.71 -4.02 10.02
C ARG A 242 6.63 -5.11 10.53
N VAL A 243 7.79 -5.24 9.92
CA VAL A 243 8.85 -6.16 10.35
C VAL A 243 10.15 -5.39 10.57
N HIS A 244 10.94 -5.84 11.52
CA HIS A 244 12.25 -5.26 11.78
C HIS A 244 13.27 -5.79 10.77
N HIS A 245 14.24 -4.96 10.36
CA HIS A 245 15.27 -5.36 9.38
C HIS A 245 16.06 -6.63 9.78
N SER A 246 16.15 -6.94 11.08
CA SER A 246 16.82 -8.16 11.56
C SER A 246 16.13 -9.47 11.17
N THR A 247 14.91 -9.41 10.64
CA THR A 247 14.21 -10.58 10.08
C THR A 247 14.64 -10.91 8.66
N LEU A 248 15.40 -10.01 8.00
CA LEU A 248 15.94 -10.17 6.65
C LEU A 248 17.44 -10.44 6.68
N GLU A 249 17.98 -10.92 5.56
CA GLU A 249 19.43 -10.97 5.37
C GLU A 249 19.96 -9.55 5.21
N THR A 250 20.78 -9.09 6.17
CA THR A 250 21.32 -7.73 6.19
C THR A 250 22.84 -7.76 6.00
N PHE A 251 23.37 -6.93 5.09
CA PHE A 251 24.78 -6.81 4.79
C PHE A 251 25.22 -5.34 4.90
N GLY A 252 26.35 -5.08 5.53
CA GLY A 252 26.91 -3.72 5.68
C GLY A 252 26.45 -3.04 6.97
N ASN A 253 26.23 -1.73 6.92
CA ASN A 253 25.91 -0.93 8.11
C ASN A 253 24.43 -1.03 8.51
N ALA A 254 24.06 -1.98 9.37
CA ALA A 254 22.70 -2.19 9.83
C ALA A 254 22.07 -0.97 10.55
N ASP A 255 22.89 -0.11 11.19
CA ASP A 255 22.41 1.10 11.86
C ASP A 255 21.69 2.05 10.88
N LEU A 256 22.08 2.00 9.60
CA LEU A 256 21.45 2.81 8.56
C LEU A 256 20.02 2.33 8.25
N LEU A 257 19.76 1.02 8.29
CA LEU A 257 18.40 0.47 8.16
C LEU A 257 17.55 0.78 9.40
N GLU A 258 18.13 0.65 10.59
CA GLU A 258 17.46 1.02 11.84
C GLU A 258 17.05 2.49 11.83
N ASP A 259 17.93 3.38 11.42
CA ASP A 259 17.64 4.82 11.29
C ASP A 259 16.56 5.06 10.23
N HIS A 260 16.62 4.38 9.10
CA HIS A 260 15.62 4.47 8.04
C HIS A 260 14.24 4.04 8.53
N GLN A 261 14.12 2.88 9.18
CA GLN A 261 12.84 2.41 9.76
C GLN A 261 12.30 3.35 10.83
N ARG A 262 13.16 3.90 11.68
CA ARG A 262 12.75 4.85 12.72
C ARG A 262 12.11 6.11 12.14
N LEU A 263 12.47 6.51 10.94
CA LEU A 263 11.92 7.66 10.22
C LEU A 263 10.64 7.32 9.43
N LEU A 264 10.41 6.05 9.10
CA LEU A 264 9.21 5.56 8.43
C LEU A 264 8.03 5.49 9.42
N ARG A 265 7.37 6.60 9.63
CA ARG A 265 6.15 6.69 10.44
C ARG A 265 4.99 7.11 9.54
N VAL A 266 4.31 6.10 9.01
CA VAL A 266 3.12 6.26 8.17
C VAL A 266 1.88 5.86 8.97
#